data_38924f23b0cd1ae8e3688d55e41bbff6
#
_entry.id   38924f23b0cd1ae8e3688d55e41bbff6
#
_cell.length_a   1.000
_cell.length_b   1.000
_cell.length_c   1.000
_cell.angle_alpha   90.00
_cell.angle_beta   90.00
_cell.angle_gamma   90.00
#
_symmetry.space_group_name_H-M   'P 1'
#
loop_
_entity.id
_entity.type
_entity.pdbx_description
1 polymer ?
#
loop_
_entity_poly.entity_id
_entity_poly.type
_entity_poly.pdbx_seq_one_letter_code
_entity_poly.pdbx_strand_id
1 'polypeptide(L)'
;MLRKTALNEVPVGTTFEVWNRKYTVLDKGRDKIFVLAAEIETEMQFREDDEVYAVAPNDFRDSTIRNWLNDDYLGILQENGLKNGDILDLEIDLKCTLGQHEYGKDIVKVGLLTLEEYGGYYDVIPRIDSPWWLATPWKTPLRSPSTNNSNYVWRVSSDGGYNGRNCNNTYGVRPALNLSPSLLVTWEDENYAEDSGDWDEYIKYLHKWAVEHSDKGFNGCSPVCYDEWLGCEGSEG
;
A
#
# COMPACT_ATOMS: atom_id res chain seq x y z
N MET A 1 -15.43 -7.75 8.82
CA MET A 1 -14.72 -8.25 10.02
C MET A 1 -13.22 -8.12 9.82
N LEU A 2 -12.44 -7.77 10.86
CA LEU A 2 -10.99 -7.69 10.76
C LEU A 2 -10.40 -9.10 10.64
N ARG A 3 -9.68 -9.33 9.56
CA ARG A 3 -9.03 -10.60 9.25
C ARG A 3 -7.50 -10.42 9.26
N LYS A 4 -6.79 -11.37 9.86
CA LYS A 4 -5.32 -11.41 9.84
C LYS A 4 -4.86 -12.51 8.89
N THR A 5 -4.24 -12.12 7.77
CA THR A 5 -3.81 -13.04 6.70
C THR A 5 -2.45 -12.67 6.16
N ALA A 6 -1.89 -13.50 5.29
CA ALA A 6 -0.75 -13.12 4.48
C ALA A 6 -1.16 -12.06 3.44
N LEU A 7 -0.27 -11.10 3.15
CA LEU A 7 -0.55 -9.98 2.27
C LEU A 7 -0.94 -10.40 0.84
N ASN A 8 -0.46 -11.54 0.37
CA ASN A 8 -0.83 -12.08 -0.93
C ASN A 8 -2.33 -12.49 -1.04
N GLU A 9 -3.04 -12.61 0.08
CA GLU A 9 -4.48 -12.88 0.10
C GLU A 9 -5.33 -11.59 -0.04
N VAL A 10 -4.76 -10.44 0.34
CA VAL A 10 -5.46 -9.13 0.28
C VAL A 10 -5.68 -8.71 -1.18
N PRO A 11 -6.90 -8.40 -1.62
CA PRO A 11 -7.17 -7.99 -2.99
C PRO A 11 -6.52 -6.66 -3.39
N VAL A 12 -6.26 -6.46 -4.69
CA VAL A 12 -5.84 -5.16 -5.23
C VAL A 12 -6.93 -4.11 -4.98
N GLY A 13 -6.53 -2.90 -4.64
CA GLY A 13 -7.42 -1.80 -4.26
C GLY A 13 -7.88 -1.83 -2.78
N THR A 14 -7.61 -2.92 -2.06
CA THR A 14 -7.97 -3.05 -0.64
C THR A 14 -6.93 -2.39 0.26
N THR A 15 -7.41 -1.71 1.30
CA THR A 15 -6.57 -1.13 2.35
C THR A 15 -6.41 -2.12 3.49
N PHE A 16 -5.17 -2.27 3.98
CA PHE A 16 -4.80 -3.12 5.09
C PHE A 16 -3.95 -2.35 6.10
N GLU A 17 -3.81 -2.90 7.30
CA GLU A 17 -3.03 -2.32 8.39
C GLU A 17 -1.84 -3.22 8.77
N VAL A 18 -0.67 -2.59 8.92
CA VAL A 18 0.57 -3.18 9.43
C VAL A 18 1.46 -2.07 10.01
N TRP A 19 2.24 -2.35 11.04
CA TRP A 19 3.14 -1.39 11.70
C TRP A 19 2.44 -0.09 12.14
N ASN A 20 1.17 -0.20 12.57
CA ASN A 20 0.32 0.94 12.94
C ASN A 20 0.16 1.97 11.81
N ARG A 21 0.14 1.49 10.55
CA ARG A 21 -0.05 2.27 9.33
C ARG A 21 -0.98 1.54 8.37
N LYS A 22 -1.67 2.31 7.54
CA LYS A 22 -2.58 1.80 6.52
C LYS A 22 -1.96 1.93 5.14
N TYR A 23 -2.02 0.86 4.36
CA TYR A 23 -1.55 0.82 2.99
C TYR A 23 -2.61 0.23 2.08
N THR A 24 -2.66 0.70 0.83
CA THR A 24 -3.52 0.14 -0.22
C THR A 24 -2.67 -0.72 -1.16
N VAL A 25 -3.14 -1.92 -1.49
CA VAL A 25 -2.51 -2.80 -2.47
C VAL A 25 -2.73 -2.22 -3.86
N LEU A 26 -1.65 -1.87 -4.57
CA LEU A 26 -1.70 -1.36 -5.95
C LEU A 26 -1.50 -2.47 -6.98
N ASP A 27 -0.54 -3.37 -6.72
CA ASP A 27 -0.21 -4.46 -7.63
C ASP A 27 0.32 -5.69 -6.89
N LYS A 28 0.10 -6.87 -7.48
CA LYS A 28 0.50 -8.16 -6.93
C LYS A 28 1.41 -8.89 -7.90
N GLY A 29 2.71 -8.76 -7.68
CA GLY A 29 3.71 -9.61 -8.34
C GLY A 29 3.87 -10.96 -7.65
N ARG A 30 4.61 -11.87 -8.29
CA ARG A 30 4.89 -13.18 -7.74
C ARG A 30 5.68 -13.11 -6.42
N ASP A 31 6.69 -12.28 -6.38
CA ASP A 31 7.68 -12.23 -5.29
C ASP A 31 7.57 -10.95 -4.46
N LYS A 32 6.68 -10.03 -4.81
CA LYS A 32 6.47 -8.75 -4.14
C LYS A 32 5.06 -8.21 -4.34
N ILE A 33 4.58 -7.47 -3.36
CA ILE A 33 3.31 -6.74 -3.42
C ILE A 33 3.63 -5.25 -3.37
N PHE A 34 3.19 -4.49 -4.39
CA PHE A 34 3.39 -3.05 -4.45
C PHE A 34 2.24 -2.33 -3.76
N VAL A 35 2.57 -1.45 -2.82
CA VAL A 35 1.59 -0.77 -1.98
C VAL A 35 1.88 0.73 -1.86
N LEU A 36 0.85 1.50 -1.55
CA LEU A 36 0.92 2.94 -1.28
C LEU A 36 0.31 3.22 0.09
N ALA A 37 0.92 4.08 0.89
CA ALA A 37 0.32 4.58 2.12
C ALA A 37 -1.08 5.13 1.83
N ALA A 38 -2.11 4.71 2.57
CA ALA A 38 -3.48 5.11 2.36
C ALA A 38 -3.69 6.61 2.66
N GLU A 39 -2.88 7.16 3.57
CA GLU A 39 -2.93 8.53 4.06
C GLU A 39 -1.60 9.25 3.82
N ILE A 40 -1.57 10.56 4.06
CA ILE A 40 -0.34 11.36 4.11
C ILE A 40 0.34 11.10 5.45
N GLU A 41 1.62 10.73 5.43
CA GLU A 41 2.40 10.47 6.63
C GLU A 41 2.99 11.76 7.23
N THR A 42 3.36 12.70 6.39
CA THR A 42 3.87 14.01 6.77
C THR A 42 3.72 15.01 5.62
N GLU A 43 3.91 16.29 5.90
CA GLU A 43 4.02 17.35 4.89
C GLU A 43 5.42 17.94 4.95
N MET A 44 6.11 18.01 3.80
CA MET A 44 7.45 18.58 3.73
C MET A 44 7.79 19.08 2.33
N GLN A 45 8.86 19.84 2.21
CA GLN A 45 9.46 20.21 0.94
C GLN A 45 10.07 18.97 0.28
N PHE A 46 9.97 18.85 -1.04
CA PHE A 46 10.67 17.78 -1.76
C PHE A 46 12.18 17.91 -1.55
N ARG A 47 12.68 19.14 -1.57
CA ARG A 47 14.05 19.51 -1.26
C ARG A 47 14.07 20.81 -0.47
N GLU A 48 14.87 20.91 0.58
CA GLU A 48 14.98 22.11 1.41
C GLU A 48 15.67 23.28 0.66
N ASP A 49 15.36 24.51 1.08
CA ASP A 49 15.74 25.74 0.37
C ASP A 49 17.26 25.95 0.21
N ASP A 50 18.06 25.49 1.14
CA ASP A 50 19.53 25.64 1.09
C ASP A 50 20.17 24.91 -0.11
N GLU A 51 19.40 24.02 -0.75
CA GLU A 51 19.82 23.20 -1.86
C GLU A 51 19.17 23.59 -3.21
N VAL A 52 18.35 24.65 -3.25
CA VAL A 52 17.66 25.13 -4.48
C VAL A 52 18.67 25.53 -5.58
N TYR A 53 19.89 25.87 -5.22
CA TYR A 53 20.99 26.15 -6.15
C TYR A 53 21.78 24.92 -6.59
N ALA A 54 21.38 23.74 -6.16
CA ALA A 54 21.99 22.51 -6.62
C ALA A 54 21.82 22.33 -8.14
N VAL A 55 22.73 21.60 -8.77
CA VAL A 55 22.71 21.35 -10.23
C VAL A 55 21.46 20.61 -10.65
N ALA A 56 20.85 19.81 -9.77
CA ALA A 56 19.67 18.98 -10.01
C ALA A 56 18.70 19.02 -8.81
N PRO A 57 18.03 20.16 -8.56
CA PRO A 57 17.23 20.34 -7.34
C PRO A 57 15.96 19.46 -7.29
N ASN A 58 15.53 18.90 -8.42
CA ASN A 58 14.38 18.01 -8.53
C ASN A 58 14.76 16.53 -8.74
N ASP A 59 16.01 16.17 -8.44
CA ASP A 59 16.44 14.77 -8.41
C ASP A 59 16.01 14.11 -7.10
N PHE A 60 15.20 13.05 -7.21
CA PHE A 60 14.72 12.32 -6.04
C PHE A 60 15.87 11.71 -5.22
N ARG A 61 16.94 11.26 -5.86
CA ARG A 61 18.08 10.58 -5.22
C ARG A 61 18.77 11.44 -4.15
N ASP A 62 18.76 12.76 -4.35
CA ASP A 62 19.39 13.74 -3.46
C ASP A 62 18.33 14.58 -2.70
N SER A 63 17.06 14.17 -2.69
CA SER A 63 15.97 14.94 -2.08
C SER A 63 15.90 14.73 -0.56
N THR A 64 15.40 15.74 0.15
CA THR A 64 15.10 15.67 1.59
C THR A 64 14.06 14.59 1.86
N ILE A 65 13.05 14.45 0.98
CA ILE A 65 12.02 13.41 1.10
C ILE A 65 12.63 12.00 1.05
N ARG A 66 13.54 11.73 0.10
CA ARG A 66 14.18 10.43 0.01
C ARG A 66 14.93 10.04 1.28
N ASN A 67 15.68 10.98 1.82
CA ASN A 67 16.42 10.76 3.07
C ASN A 67 15.44 10.49 4.21
N TRP A 68 14.43 11.32 4.39
CA TRP A 68 13.40 11.11 5.40
C TRP A 68 12.69 9.75 5.27
N LEU A 69 12.35 9.33 4.04
CA LEU A 69 11.69 8.04 3.78
C LEU A 69 12.55 6.84 4.18
N ASN A 70 13.88 6.92 3.95
CA ASN A 70 14.78 5.78 4.15
C ASN A 70 15.55 5.82 5.47
N ASP A 71 15.46 6.91 6.23
CA ASP A 71 16.03 7.07 7.56
C ASP A 71 14.92 7.15 8.61
N ASP A 72 14.22 8.28 8.73
CA ASP A 72 13.25 8.55 9.79
C ASP A 72 12.00 7.66 9.69
N TYR A 73 11.40 7.58 8.49
CA TYR A 73 10.18 6.79 8.29
C TYR A 73 10.44 5.29 8.48
N LEU A 74 11.54 4.77 7.95
CA LEU A 74 11.93 3.37 8.21
C LEU A 74 12.18 3.13 9.71
N GLY A 75 12.78 4.09 10.41
CA GLY A 75 12.95 4.04 11.87
C GLY A 75 11.60 3.91 12.59
N ILE A 76 10.61 4.73 12.22
CA ILE A 76 9.25 4.65 12.75
C ILE A 76 8.63 3.26 12.50
N LEU A 77 8.79 2.69 11.30
CA LEU A 77 8.27 1.35 11.01
C LEU A 77 8.98 0.27 11.85
N GLN A 78 10.28 0.39 12.07
CA GLN A 78 11.06 -0.53 12.92
C GLN A 78 10.58 -0.51 14.37
N GLU A 79 10.32 0.66 14.94
CA GLU A 79 9.74 0.83 16.27
C GLU A 79 8.35 0.17 16.39
N ASN A 80 7.60 0.09 15.27
CA ASN A 80 6.28 -0.54 15.19
C ASN A 80 6.32 -2.00 14.71
N GLY A 81 7.50 -2.63 14.67
CA GLY A 81 7.63 -4.08 14.48
C GLY A 81 8.00 -4.53 13.08
N LEU A 82 8.48 -3.64 12.20
CA LEU A 82 9.09 -4.00 10.92
C LEU A 82 10.28 -4.95 11.15
N LYS A 83 10.31 -6.05 10.40
CA LYS A 83 11.37 -7.05 10.44
C LYS A 83 12.18 -7.06 9.14
N ASN A 84 13.38 -7.62 9.24
CA ASN A 84 14.21 -7.84 8.06
C ASN A 84 13.49 -8.77 7.06
N GLY A 85 13.41 -8.32 5.80
CA GLY A 85 12.74 -9.05 4.72
C GLY A 85 11.27 -8.71 4.51
N ASP A 86 10.62 -7.94 5.40
CA ASP A 86 9.24 -7.48 5.22
C ASP A 86 9.14 -6.46 4.07
N ILE A 87 10.11 -5.53 3.98
CA ILE A 87 10.23 -4.55 2.89
C ILE A 87 11.32 -4.98 1.92
N LEU A 88 10.96 -5.06 0.66
CA LEU A 88 11.84 -5.41 -0.46
C LEU A 88 12.34 -4.14 -1.17
N ASP A 89 13.36 -4.30 -2.02
CA ASP A 89 13.86 -3.19 -2.81
C ASP A 89 12.81 -2.68 -3.80
N LEU A 90 12.70 -1.36 -3.87
CA LEU A 90 11.87 -0.62 -4.82
C LEU A 90 12.78 0.11 -5.80
N GLU A 91 12.72 -0.24 -7.08
CA GLU A 91 13.37 0.49 -8.17
C GLU A 91 12.43 1.59 -8.66
N ILE A 92 12.89 2.83 -8.70
CA ILE A 92 12.17 4.01 -9.19
C ILE A 92 12.86 4.51 -10.45
N ASP A 93 12.16 4.54 -11.58
CA ASP A 93 12.65 5.16 -12.82
C ASP A 93 12.41 6.68 -12.76
N LEU A 94 13.49 7.46 -12.69
CA LEU A 94 13.46 8.93 -12.59
C LEU A 94 13.43 9.63 -13.95
N LYS A 95 12.88 8.94 -14.96
CA LYS A 95 12.59 9.50 -16.25
C LYS A 95 11.63 10.68 -16.13
N CYS A 96 11.98 11.82 -16.71
CA CYS A 96 11.08 12.96 -16.76
C CYS A 96 10.00 12.78 -17.85
N THR A 97 8.94 13.58 -17.78
CA THR A 97 7.82 13.53 -18.74
C THR A 97 8.23 13.85 -20.19
N LEU A 98 9.36 14.51 -20.41
CA LEU A 98 9.92 14.77 -21.73
C LEU A 98 10.80 13.61 -22.26
N GLY A 99 10.83 12.48 -21.55
CA GLY A 99 11.61 11.31 -21.95
C GLY A 99 13.10 11.40 -21.64
N GLN A 100 13.54 12.37 -20.85
CA GLN A 100 14.94 12.50 -20.41
C GLN A 100 15.23 11.49 -19.29
N HIS A 101 16.38 10.82 -19.34
CA HIS A 101 16.77 9.72 -18.44
C HIS A 101 18.06 10.00 -17.67
N GLU A 102 18.51 11.24 -17.59
CA GLU A 102 19.81 11.60 -17.00
C GLU A 102 19.91 11.24 -15.52
N TYR A 103 18.79 11.21 -14.79
CA TYR A 103 18.79 10.78 -13.38
C TYR A 103 18.81 9.26 -13.23
N GLY A 104 18.51 8.51 -14.32
CA GLY A 104 18.52 7.06 -14.28
C GLY A 104 17.50 6.48 -13.34
N LYS A 105 17.92 5.49 -12.55
CA LYS A 105 17.09 4.80 -11.56
C LYS A 105 17.65 4.96 -10.16
N ASP A 106 16.77 4.89 -9.18
CA ASP A 106 17.13 4.77 -7.75
C ASP A 106 16.60 3.44 -7.20
N ILE A 107 17.35 2.83 -6.28
CA ILE A 107 16.93 1.63 -5.55
C ILE A 107 16.86 1.98 -4.08
N VAL A 108 15.67 1.91 -3.51
CA VAL A 108 15.37 2.31 -2.14
C VAL A 108 14.51 1.26 -1.44
N LYS A 109 14.32 1.37 -0.12
CA LYS A 109 13.32 0.57 0.60
C LYS A 109 11.95 1.23 0.55
N VAL A 110 11.92 2.55 0.69
CA VAL A 110 10.68 3.36 0.66
C VAL A 110 10.86 4.48 -0.35
N GLY A 111 9.91 4.64 -1.26
CA GLY A 111 9.92 5.66 -2.28
C GLY A 111 8.61 6.42 -2.39
N LEU A 112 8.46 7.12 -3.51
CA LEU A 112 7.23 7.75 -3.95
C LEU A 112 6.80 7.11 -5.29
N LEU A 113 5.51 7.18 -5.60
CA LEU A 113 5.06 6.83 -6.95
C LEU A 113 5.68 7.77 -7.99
N THR A 114 5.98 7.23 -9.15
CA THR A 114 6.20 8.00 -10.37
C THR A 114 4.86 8.49 -10.95
N LEU A 115 4.90 9.46 -11.85
CA LEU A 115 3.70 9.91 -12.59
C LEU A 115 3.10 8.80 -13.46
N GLU A 116 3.95 7.93 -14.02
CA GLU A 116 3.52 6.78 -14.81
C GLU A 116 2.77 5.76 -13.93
N GLU A 117 3.32 5.42 -12.77
CA GLU A 117 2.65 4.53 -11.80
C GLU A 117 1.35 5.14 -11.28
N TYR A 118 1.33 6.44 -10.96
CA TYR A 118 0.10 7.12 -10.56
C TYR A 118 -0.99 6.99 -11.63
N GLY A 119 -0.64 7.20 -12.90
CA GLY A 119 -1.58 7.01 -14.01
C GLY A 119 -2.02 5.56 -14.18
N GLY A 120 -1.10 4.60 -14.01
CA GLY A 120 -1.39 3.17 -14.14
C GLY A 120 -2.29 2.61 -13.03
N TYR A 121 -2.20 3.14 -11.81
CA TYR A 121 -2.97 2.70 -10.65
C TYR A 121 -4.09 3.68 -10.24
N TYR A 122 -4.42 4.66 -11.09
CA TYR A 122 -5.37 5.74 -10.77
C TYR A 122 -6.70 5.25 -10.19
N ASP A 123 -7.26 4.16 -10.75
CA ASP A 123 -8.57 3.64 -10.37
C ASP A 123 -8.58 2.92 -9.01
N VAL A 124 -7.41 2.50 -8.52
CA VAL A 124 -7.27 1.77 -7.25
C VAL A 124 -6.66 2.61 -6.12
N ILE A 125 -6.10 3.78 -6.45
CA ILE A 125 -5.53 4.70 -5.45
C ILE A 125 -6.64 5.44 -4.72
N PRO A 126 -6.76 5.31 -3.38
CA PRO A 126 -7.71 6.08 -2.59
C PRO A 126 -7.46 7.58 -2.75
N ARG A 127 -8.53 8.33 -3.02
CA ARG A 127 -8.46 9.80 -3.09
C ARG A 127 -8.26 10.38 -1.70
N ILE A 128 -7.47 11.45 -1.64
CA ILE A 128 -7.26 12.24 -0.41
C ILE A 128 -7.40 13.73 -0.76
N ASP A 129 -7.95 14.51 0.15
CA ASP A 129 -8.26 15.94 -0.07
C ASP A 129 -7.05 16.85 0.11
N SER A 130 -5.85 16.32 0.01
CA SER A 130 -4.60 17.08 0.13
C SER A 130 -3.63 16.74 -1.00
N PRO A 131 -2.88 17.71 -1.51
CA PRO A 131 -1.88 17.47 -2.55
C PRO A 131 -0.65 16.74 -1.98
N TRP A 132 -0.03 15.88 -2.80
CA TRP A 132 1.12 15.08 -2.39
C TRP A 132 2.13 14.86 -3.52
N TRP A 133 3.41 14.68 -3.15
CA TRP A 133 4.53 14.55 -4.06
C TRP A 133 4.56 13.22 -4.80
N LEU A 134 5.04 13.28 -6.07
CA LEU A 134 5.50 12.14 -6.85
C LEU A 134 7.03 12.18 -6.97
N ALA A 135 7.65 11.07 -7.38
CA ALA A 135 9.10 11.01 -7.59
C ALA A 135 9.55 11.64 -8.94
N THR A 136 8.63 11.82 -9.88
CA THR A 136 8.95 12.21 -11.26
C THR A 136 9.36 13.68 -11.34
N PRO A 137 10.57 14.00 -11.86
CA PRO A 137 10.97 15.36 -12.18
C PRO A 137 10.19 15.89 -13.38
N TRP A 138 9.88 17.20 -13.40
CA TRP A 138 9.27 17.82 -14.58
C TRP A 138 10.17 17.72 -15.79
N LYS A 139 11.43 18.08 -15.64
CA LYS A 139 12.53 17.93 -16.61
C LYS A 139 13.87 17.94 -15.90
N THR A 140 14.91 17.45 -16.55
CA THR A 140 16.25 17.46 -15.99
C THR A 140 17.02 18.73 -16.42
N PRO A 141 17.74 19.41 -15.52
CA PRO A 141 18.50 20.60 -15.84
C PRO A 141 19.80 20.31 -16.61
N LEU A 142 20.25 19.06 -16.65
CA LEU A 142 21.54 18.67 -17.24
C LEU A 142 21.67 18.99 -18.74
N ARG A 143 20.55 19.03 -19.48
CA ARG A 143 20.52 19.39 -20.90
C ARG A 143 20.05 20.81 -21.20
N SER A 144 19.51 21.50 -20.22
CA SER A 144 18.92 22.82 -20.43
C SER A 144 18.97 23.68 -19.17
N PRO A 145 20.18 24.06 -18.73
CA PRO A 145 20.37 24.75 -17.43
C PRO A 145 19.70 26.15 -17.39
N SER A 146 19.36 26.72 -18.52
CA SER A 146 18.71 28.04 -18.64
C SER A 146 17.19 27.99 -18.75
N THR A 147 16.55 26.82 -18.65
CA THR A 147 15.11 26.72 -18.83
C THR A 147 14.36 26.78 -17.49
N ASN A 148 13.34 27.63 -17.43
CA ASN A 148 12.39 27.67 -16.32
C ASN A 148 11.85 26.25 -16.01
N ASN A 149 11.61 25.95 -14.71
CA ASN A 149 11.02 24.70 -14.19
C ASN A 149 11.96 23.49 -14.11
N SER A 150 13.28 23.67 -14.13
CA SER A 150 14.25 22.60 -13.84
C SER A 150 14.28 22.19 -12.35
N ASN A 151 13.59 22.96 -11.52
CA ASN A 151 13.36 22.70 -10.09
C ASN A 151 11.94 22.21 -9.79
N TYR A 152 11.15 21.85 -10.83
CA TYR A 152 9.78 21.37 -10.64
C TYR A 152 9.77 19.85 -10.56
N VAL A 153 8.91 19.38 -9.64
CA VAL A 153 8.56 17.97 -9.43
C VAL A 153 7.05 17.82 -9.64
N TRP A 154 6.63 16.70 -10.16
CA TRP A 154 5.21 16.40 -10.27
C TRP A 154 4.59 16.14 -8.89
N ARG A 155 3.36 16.59 -8.72
CA ARG A 155 2.52 16.30 -7.57
C ARG A 155 1.09 15.97 -7.99
N VAL A 156 0.38 15.22 -7.18
CA VAL A 156 -1.07 15.03 -7.30
C VAL A 156 -1.77 16.17 -6.56
N SER A 157 -2.85 16.68 -7.12
CA SER A 157 -3.73 17.70 -6.51
C SER A 157 -4.83 17.05 -5.67
N SER A 158 -5.49 17.82 -4.81
CA SER A 158 -6.63 17.34 -4.00
C SER A 158 -7.80 16.82 -4.82
N ASP A 159 -7.96 17.28 -6.07
CA ASP A 159 -9.00 16.81 -7.00
C ASP A 159 -8.60 15.55 -7.79
N GLY A 160 -7.39 14.99 -7.53
CA GLY A 160 -6.83 13.86 -8.25
C GLY A 160 -6.14 14.23 -9.57
N GLY A 161 -6.17 15.49 -10.00
CA GLY A 161 -5.35 15.97 -11.10
C GLY A 161 -3.88 16.04 -10.71
N TYR A 162 -2.99 16.28 -11.67
CA TYR A 162 -1.56 16.39 -11.40
C TYR A 162 -0.95 17.59 -12.10
N ASN A 163 0.05 18.21 -11.49
CA ASN A 163 0.83 19.28 -12.09
C ASN A 163 2.23 19.40 -11.48
N GLY A 164 3.12 20.11 -12.17
CA GLY A 164 4.46 20.42 -11.67
C GLY A 164 4.47 21.56 -10.67
N ARG A 165 5.27 21.44 -9.61
CA ARG A 165 5.50 22.48 -8.60
C ARG A 165 6.96 22.56 -8.23
N ASN A 166 7.37 23.72 -7.73
CA ASN A 166 8.71 23.94 -7.24
C ASN A 166 9.03 22.98 -6.09
N CYS A 167 10.19 22.35 -6.10
CA CYS A 167 10.67 21.38 -5.11
C CYS A 167 10.74 21.94 -3.68
N ASN A 168 10.79 23.24 -3.49
CA ASN A 168 10.73 23.90 -2.18
C ASN A 168 9.30 24.25 -1.69
N ASN A 169 8.25 23.85 -2.41
CA ASN A 169 6.91 23.92 -1.85
C ASN A 169 6.71 22.76 -0.85
N THR A 170 5.81 22.94 0.09
CA THR A 170 5.44 21.91 1.06
C THR A 170 4.17 21.20 0.61
N TYR A 171 4.22 19.88 0.49
CA TYR A 171 3.07 19.00 0.18
C TYR A 171 3.21 17.68 0.92
N GLY A 172 2.15 16.89 0.89
CA GLY A 172 2.07 15.58 1.54
C GLY A 172 3.06 14.57 0.98
N VAL A 173 3.51 13.66 1.83
CA VAL A 173 4.32 12.51 1.48
C VAL A 173 3.47 11.26 1.68
N ARG A 174 3.28 10.48 0.62
CA ARG A 174 2.64 9.16 0.61
C ARG A 174 3.65 8.10 0.23
N PRO A 175 4.22 7.37 1.19
CA PRO A 175 5.21 6.34 0.93
C PRO A 175 4.68 5.21 0.04
N ALA A 176 5.48 4.80 -0.94
CA ALA A 176 5.29 3.62 -1.78
C ALA A 176 6.34 2.56 -1.45
N LEU A 177 5.93 1.29 -1.34
CA LEU A 177 6.79 0.18 -0.91
C LEU A 177 6.53 -1.09 -1.70
N ASN A 178 7.57 -1.92 -1.83
CA ASN A 178 7.42 -3.34 -2.16
C ASN A 178 7.46 -4.16 -0.86
N LEU A 179 6.42 -4.93 -0.60
CA LEU A 179 6.30 -5.77 0.61
C LEU A 179 6.39 -7.27 0.27
N SER A 180 6.83 -8.05 1.25
CA SER A 180 6.83 -9.51 1.17
C SER A 180 5.39 -10.05 1.05
N PRO A 181 5.10 -10.96 0.10
CA PRO A 181 3.77 -11.57 -0.02
C PRO A 181 3.34 -12.36 1.21
N SER A 182 4.29 -12.84 2.03
CA SER A 182 4.04 -13.59 3.25
C SER A 182 3.88 -12.73 4.50
N LEU A 183 4.01 -11.40 4.39
CA LEU A 183 3.81 -10.48 5.51
C LEU A 183 2.40 -10.63 6.08
N LEU A 184 2.29 -10.80 7.39
CA LEU A 184 1.00 -10.89 8.07
C LEU A 184 0.44 -9.49 8.30
N VAL A 185 -0.76 -9.24 7.76
CA VAL A 185 -1.46 -7.96 7.81
C VAL A 185 -2.88 -8.12 8.31
N THR A 186 -3.50 -7.01 8.73
CA THR A 186 -4.91 -6.97 9.15
C THR A 186 -5.69 -6.13 8.15
N TRP A 187 -6.85 -6.62 7.70
CA TRP A 187 -7.73 -5.90 6.77
C TRP A 187 -9.19 -6.23 7.02
N GLU A 188 -10.11 -5.41 6.52
CA GLU A 188 -11.55 -5.67 6.59
C GLU A 188 -11.98 -6.47 5.35
N ASP A 189 -12.39 -7.71 5.59
CA ASP A 189 -13.00 -8.56 4.57
C ASP A 189 -14.52 -8.46 4.68
N GLU A 190 -15.14 -7.76 3.73
CA GLU A 190 -16.58 -7.54 3.71
C GLU A 190 -17.35 -8.86 3.47
N ASN A 191 -16.75 -9.79 2.73
CA ASN A 191 -17.34 -11.09 2.43
C ASN A 191 -17.27 -12.07 3.64
N TYR A 192 -16.35 -11.83 4.59
CA TYR A 192 -16.19 -12.68 5.76
C TYR A 192 -17.30 -12.47 6.83
N ALA A 193 -18.04 -11.36 6.76
CA ALA A 193 -19.14 -11.09 7.70
C ALA A 193 -20.37 -11.98 7.44
N GLU A 194 -20.57 -12.42 6.20
CA GLU A 194 -21.68 -13.33 5.84
C GLU A 194 -21.40 -14.78 6.27
N ASP A 195 -20.13 -15.18 6.32
CA ASP A 195 -19.73 -16.55 6.67
C ASP A 195 -19.63 -16.80 8.20
N SER A 196 -19.45 -15.73 9.01
CA SER A 196 -19.31 -15.86 10.47
C SER A 196 -20.63 -16.13 11.21
N GLY A 197 -21.75 -15.75 10.63
CA GLY A 197 -23.11 -16.02 11.19
C GLY A 197 -23.45 -17.50 11.13
N ASP A 198 -23.16 -18.13 10.02
CA ASP A 198 -23.47 -19.54 9.77
C ASP A 198 -22.53 -20.47 10.58
N TRP A 199 -21.25 -20.08 10.77
CA TRP A 199 -20.31 -20.84 11.59
C TRP A 199 -20.72 -20.90 13.06
N ASP A 200 -21.16 -19.82 13.65
CA ASP A 200 -21.63 -19.78 15.05
C ASP A 200 -22.87 -20.65 15.25
N GLU A 201 -23.77 -20.69 14.26
CA GLU A 201 -24.93 -21.56 14.27
C GLU A 201 -24.54 -23.01 14.04
N TYR A 202 -23.61 -23.28 13.13
CA TYR A 202 -23.08 -24.63 12.94
C TYR A 202 -22.37 -25.17 14.18
N ILE A 203 -21.61 -24.36 14.91
CA ILE A 203 -21.00 -24.73 16.19
C ILE A 203 -22.09 -25.04 17.25
N LYS A 204 -23.19 -24.26 17.30
CA LYS A 204 -24.34 -24.56 18.16
C LYS A 204 -25.00 -25.90 17.77
N TYR A 205 -25.16 -26.15 16.46
CA TYR A 205 -25.62 -27.43 15.95
C TYR A 205 -24.71 -28.59 16.41
N LEU A 206 -23.38 -28.47 16.26
CA LEU A 206 -22.43 -29.49 16.71
C LEU A 206 -22.51 -29.76 18.22
N HIS A 207 -22.61 -28.72 19.03
CA HIS A 207 -22.79 -28.88 20.49
C HIS A 207 -24.11 -29.60 20.83
N LYS A 208 -25.22 -29.21 20.19
CA LYS A 208 -26.52 -29.87 20.38
C LYS A 208 -26.44 -31.33 19.98
N TRP A 209 -25.90 -31.62 18.78
CA TRP A 209 -25.71 -32.97 18.27
C TRP A 209 -24.87 -33.84 19.24
N ALA A 210 -23.74 -33.31 19.74
CA ALA A 210 -22.86 -34.00 20.68
C ALA A 210 -23.58 -34.36 21.98
N VAL A 211 -24.40 -33.46 22.52
CA VAL A 211 -25.21 -33.69 23.74
C VAL A 211 -26.25 -34.77 23.49
N GLU A 212 -26.99 -34.72 22.38
CA GLU A 212 -28.05 -35.69 22.06
C GLU A 212 -27.52 -37.11 21.79
N HIS A 213 -26.27 -37.25 21.40
CA HIS A 213 -25.63 -38.53 21.06
C HIS A 213 -24.60 -38.98 22.10
N SER A 214 -24.39 -38.23 23.19
CA SER A 214 -23.42 -38.56 24.24
C SER A 214 -23.66 -39.93 24.91
N ASP A 215 -24.92 -40.32 25.09
CA ASP A 215 -25.34 -41.53 25.80
C ASP A 215 -25.46 -42.77 24.89
N LYS A 216 -25.39 -42.62 23.57
CA LYS A 216 -25.65 -43.72 22.59
C LYS A 216 -24.41 -44.33 22.00
N GLY A 217 -23.21 -43.93 22.39
CA GLY A 217 -21.97 -44.32 21.75
C GLY A 217 -22.01 -43.93 20.25
N PHE A 218 -20.87 -43.58 19.67
CA PHE A 218 -20.74 -43.21 18.25
C PHE A 218 -20.96 -44.39 17.30
N ASN A 219 -22.14 -45.01 17.31
CA ASN A 219 -22.51 -46.13 16.44
C ASN A 219 -22.74 -45.69 15.00
N GLY A 220 -21.69 -45.18 14.35
CA GLY A 220 -21.69 -44.90 12.91
C GLY A 220 -22.39 -43.61 12.47
N CYS A 221 -22.89 -42.79 13.39
CA CYS A 221 -23.42 -41.46 13.11
C CYS A 221 -22.36 -40.40 13.36
N SER A 222 -22.09 -39.56 12.36
CA SER A 222 -21.30 -38.33 12.50
C SER A 222 -22.17 -37.13 12.25
N PRO A 223 -21.86 -35.94 12.83
CA PRO A 223 -22.56 -34.74 12.43
C PRO A 223 -22.31 -34.46 10.95
N VAL A 224 -23.26 -33.83 10.27
CA VAL A 224 -23.06 -33.38 8.89
C VAL A 224 -21.91 -32.37 8.82
N CYS A 225 -21.16 -32.36 7.74
CA CYS A 225 -20.14 -31.32 7.57
C CYS A 225 -20.77 -29.96 7.32
N TYR A 226 -20.01 -28.90 7.45
CA TYR A 226 -20.51 -27.53 7.34
C TYR A 226 -21.20 -27.27 5.99
N ASP A 227 -20.62 -27.72 4.88
CA ASP A 227 -21.20 -27.55 3.54
C ASP A 227 -22.52 -28.31 3.37
N GLU A 228 -22.66 -29.49 3.96
CA GLU A 228 -23.90 -30.26 3.95
C GLU A 228 -24.98 -29.62 4.85
N TRP A 229 -24.58 -28.99 5.96
CA TRP A 229 -25.46 -28.29 6.87
C TRP A 229 -26.09 -27.05 6.20
N LEU A 230 -25.28 -26.23 5.49
CA LEU A 230 -25.77 -25.10 4.69
C LEU A 230 -26.80 -25.52 3.62
N GLY A 231 -26.63 -26.71 3.04
CA GLY A 231 -27.56 -27.28 2.06
C GLY A 231 -28.89 -27.77 2.65
N CYS A 232 -28.95 -28.04 3.96
CA CYS A 232 -30.17 -28.53 4.64
C CYS A 232 -31.13 -27.44 5.09
N GLU A 233 -30.66 -26.20 5.31
CA GLU A 233 -31.56 -25.09 5.72
C GLU A 233 -32.52 -24.60 4.63
N GLY A 234 -32.31 -24.99 3.36
CA GLY A 234 -33.18 -24.65 2.23
C GLY A 234 -34.39 -25.57 1.99
N SER A 235 -34.62 -26.60 2.82
CA SER A 235 -35.65 -27.65 2.55
C SER A 235 -36.81 -27.73 3.56
N GLU A 236 -36.93 -26.79 4.50
CA GLU A 236 -38.12 -26.63 5.33
C GLU A 236 -39.01 -25.48 4.84
N GLY A 237 -39.87 -25.78 3.87
CA GLY A 237 -40.92 -24.92 3.33
C GLY A 237 -42.22 -25.70 3.21
#